data_7f50a9b09a958f86dce903ef8fe69365
#
_entry.id   7f50a9b09a958f86dce903ef8fe69365
#
_cell.length_a   1.000
_cell.length_b   1.000
_cell.length_c   1.000
_cell.angle_alpha   90.00
_cell.angle_beta   90.00
_cell.angle_gamma   90.00
#
_symmetry.space_group_name_H-M   'P 1'
#
loop_
_entity.id
_entity.type
_entity.pdbx_description
1 polymer ?
#
loop_
_entity_poly.entity_id
_entity_poly.type
_entity_poly.pdbx_seq_one_letter_code
_entity_poly.pdbx_strand_id
1 'polypeptide(L)'
;MRYLVLVSIVVVLPTACAPQPAPTVVTPAPSPTFTPLPAVPTSTPAPVPTTTPTPAPTLDSAAVAANIAAGEARLEAQGIKPLCLRWDDTDGDGEAEWVGLYLQPGEPPQLAAFILDGDAWHDLRPLEDEKYGLGEYPTCELQVRDVNADGRAEILVWGHAEASIGLLHIFIWDGESYALLAFFEGDAGVRLEDADGDLADEISVRYEAGDDLVWEAVHTWDGANYGWTWERYTWFYLDRPHVYRTDTPEHAVISFYLAVDDRDLPGAYGLLGPESQAATPADEWMTGFATTVAAEVGAVHELGRSGDTATVIAQVRAYDNLDGRVIATLWDVEWTVALTAGGWRLESATTDELDRWEAVYYP
;
A
#
# COMPACT_ATOMS: atom_id res chain seq x y z
N MET A 1 34.62 -30.89 7.74
CA MET A 1 33.58 -31.60 8.50
C MET A 1 32.40 -31.79 7.53
N ARG A 2 32.14 -33.03 7.13
CA ARG A 2 31.07 -33.34 6.15
C ARG A 2 29.82 -33.70 6.94
N TYR A 3 28.74 -32.93 6.78
CA TYR A 3 27.44 -33.26 7.33
C TYR A 3 26.70 -34.22 6.39
N LEU A 4 26.35 -35.38 6.92
CA LEU A 4 25.55 -36.43 6.28
C LEU A 4 24.08 -36.04 6.45
N VAL A 5 23.35 -35.78 5.34
CA VAL A 5 21.90 -35.56 5.37
C VAL A 5 21.24 -36.93 5.21
N LEU A 6 20.54 -37.39 6.23
CA LEU A 6 19.70 -38.58 6.20
C LEU A 6 18.35 -38.24 5.56
N VAL A 7 18.09 -38.76 4.39
CA VAL A 7 16.78 -38.69 3.73
C VAL A 7 15.95 -39.87 4.20
N SER A 8 14.90 -39.61 5.00
CA SER A 8 13.91 -40.61 5.39
C SER A 8 12.86 -40.76 4.31
N ILE A 9 12.86 -41.90 3.62
CA ILE A 9 11.83 -42.28 2.66
C ILE A 9 10.65 -42.86 3.43
N VAL A 10 9.51 -42.16 3.43
CA VAL A 10 8.22 -42.67 3.93
C VAL A 10 7.52 -43.38 2.77
N VAL A 11 7.44 -44.70 2.88
CA VAL A 11 6.66 -45.55 1.96
C VAL A 11 5.20 -45.50 2.42
N VAL A 12 4.33 -44.87 1.64
CA VAL A 12 2.87 -44.92 1.80
C VAL A 12 2.32 -46.10 1.03
N LEU A 13 1.82 -47.09 1.75
CA LEU A 13 1.09 -48.24 1.17
C LEU A 13 -0.33 -47.80 0.77
N PRO A 14 -0.87 -48.24 -0.38
CA PRO A 14 -2.22 -47.88 -0.78
C PRO A 14 -3.25 -48.64 0.06
N THR A 15 -4.07 -47.89 0.80
CA THR A 15 -5.24 -48.43 1.48
C THR A 15 -6.37 -48.61 0.48
N ALA A 16 -6.93 -49.82 0.41
CA ALA A 16 -8.00 -50.22 -0.48
C ALA A 16 -9.28 -49.38 -0.22
N CYS A 17 -9.85 -48.82 -1.29
CA CYS A 17 -11.15 -48.16 -1.28
C CYS A 17 -12.27 -49.11 -0.90
N ALA A 18 -12.96 -48.81 0.20
CA ALA A 18 -14.29 -49.37 0.49
C ALA A 18 -15.34 -48.56 -0.27
N PRO A 19 -16.41 -49.16 -0.79
CA PRO A 19 -17.44 -48.45 -1.53
C PRO A 19 -18.21 -47.48 -0.62
N GLN A 20 -18.28 -46.23 -1.04
CA GLN A 20 -18.99 -45.14 -0.35
C GLN A 20 -20.51 -45.34 -0.53
N PRO A 21 -21.33 -45.23 0.54
CA PRO A 21 -22.79 -45.29 0.42
C PRO A 21 -23.31 -44.05 -0.37
N ALA A 22 -24.34 -44.28 -1.17
CA ALA A 22 -24.97 -43.24 -2.00
C ALA A 22 -25.47 -42.06 -1.14
N PRO A 23 -25.36 -40.81 -1.62
CA PRO A 23 -25.83 -39.65 -0.87
C PRO A 23 -27.34 -39.65 -0.70
N THR A 24 -27.78 -39.51 0.52
CA THR A 24 -29.19 -39.34 0.87
C THR A 24 -29.63 -37.93 0.43
N VAL A 25 -30.60 -37.85 -0.46
CA VAL A 25 -31.20 -36.57 -0.89
C VAL A 25 -31.92 -35.97 0.32
N VAL A 26 -31.38 -34.94 0.90
CA VAL A 26 -32.02 -34.13 1.93
C VAL A 26 -32.89 -33.08 1.23
N THR A 27 -34.21 -33.19 1.39
CA THR A 27 -35.17 -32.18 0.91
C THR A 27 -34.93 -30.89 1.72
N PRO A 28 -34.69 -29.72 1.06
CA PRO A 28 -34.50 -28.48 1.81
C PRO A 28 -35.76 -28.10 2.55
N ALA A 29 -35.60 -27.70 3.83
CA ALA A 29 -36.65 -27.15 4.64
C ALA A 29 -37.14 -25.81 4.05
N PRO A 30 -38.45 -25.46 4.17
CA PRO A 30 -38.95 -24.18 3.67
C PRO A 30 -38.26 -23.03 4.41
N SER A 31 -37.78 -22.05 3.63
CA SER A 31 -37.15 -20.83 4.15
C SER A 31 -38.13 -20.09 5.08
N PRO A 32 -37.67 -19.59 6.23
CA PRO A 32 -38.46 -18.78 7.11
C PRO A 32 -38.88 -17.47 6.43
N THR A 33 -40.14 -17.18 6.41
CA THR A 33 -40.70 -15.92 5.94
C THR A 33 -40.35 -14.83 6.98
N PHE A 34 -39.44 -13.92 6.64
CA PHE A 34 -39.13 -12.78 7.50
C PHE A 34 -40.28 -11.77 7.44
N THR A 35 -40.92 -11.53 8.57
CA THR A 35 -41.82 -10.38 8.76
C THR A 35 -40.93 -9.14 8.94
N PRO A 36 -41.10 -8.05 8.14
CA PRO A 36 -40.31 -6.85 8.32
C PRO A 36 -40.64 -6.23 9.68
N LEU A 37 -39.57 -5.95 10.45
CA LEU A 37 -39.66 -5.17 11.68
C LEU A 37 -40.14 -3.74 11.35
N PRO A 38 -40.95 -3.11 12.22
CA PRO A 38 -41.37 -1.73 12.04
C PRO A 38 -40.14 -0.81 12.07
N ALA A 39 -40.10 0.12 11.12
CA ALA A 39 -38.99 1.10 11.00
C ALA A 39 -38.85 1.89 12.32
N VAL A 40 -37.69 1.81 12.91
CA VAL A 40 -37.28 2.67 14.03
C VAL A 40 -37.14 4.10 13.49
N PRO A 41 -37.77 5.12 14.12
CA PRO A 41 -37.61 6.48 13.66
C PRO A 41 -36.14 6.90 13.79
N THR A 42 -35.50 7.13 12.67
CA THR A 42 -34.14 7.65 12.60
C THR A 42 -34.16 9.10 13.08
N SER A 43 -33.62 9.35 14.27
CA SER A 43 -33.37 10.72 14.72
C SER A 43 -32.28 11.30 13.84
N THR A 44 -32.59 12.31 13.03
CA THR A 44 -31.62 13.08 12.26
C THR A 44 -30.63 13.71 13.26
N PRO A 45 -29.33 13.39 13.20
CA PRO A 45 -28.35 14.06 14.05
C PRO A 45 -28.37 15.56 13.75
N ALA A 46 -28.34 16.38 14.79
CA ALA A 46 -28.19 17.83 14.63
C ALA A 46 -26.86 18.10 13.91
N PRO A 47 -26.80 19.08 12.99
CA PRO A 47 -25.55 19.42 12.32
C PRO A 47 -24.50 19.80 13.37
N VAL A 48 -23.40 19.08 13.40
CA VAL A 48 -22.22 19.42 14.19
C VAL A 48 -21.72 20.78 13.64
N PRO A 49 -21.47 21.79 14.47
CA PRO A 49 -20.91 23.04 14.00
C PRO A 49 -19.53 22.75 13.39
N THR A 50 -19.42 22.90 12.09
CA THR A 50 -18.14 22.83 11.37
C THR A 50 -17.34 24.05 11.80
N THR A 51 -16.40 23.88 12.71
CA THR A 51 -15.38 24.89 12.99
C THR A 51 -14.48 24.93 11.77
N THR A 52 -14.58 26.02 10.99
CA THR A 52 -13.62 26.27 9.91
C THR A 52 -12.23 26.34 10.55
N PRO A 53 -11.27 25.50 10.16
CA PRO A 53 -9.93 25.58 10.70
C PRO A 53 -9.38 26.99 10.43
N THR A 54 -8.87 27.65 11.45
CA THR A 54 -8.13 28.90 11.29
C THR A 54 -6.89 28.55 10.50
N PRO A 55 -6.63 29.18 9.33
CA PRO A 55 -5.41 28.89 8.58
C PRO A 55 -4.21 29.15 9.50
N ALA A 56 -3.30 28.18 9.58
CA ALA A 56 -2.03 28.34 10.27
C ALA A 56 -1.31 29.59 9.77
N PRO A 57 -0.64 30.36 10.62
CA PRO A 57 0.11 31.53 10.19
C PRO A 57 1.17 31.09 9.18
N THR A 58 1.09 31.59 7.95
CA THR A 58 2.12 31.34 6.94
C THR A 58 3.39 32.04 7.41
N LEU A 59 4.40 31.27 7.80
CA LEU A 59 5.71 31.79 8.17
C LEU A 59 6.31 32.56 6.98
N ASP A 60 6.87 33.72 7.25
CA ASP A 60 7.60 34.49 6.23
C ASP A 60 8.80 33.68 5.74
N SER A 61 8.82 33.33 4.46
CA SER A 61 9.88 32.53 3.87
C SER A 61 11.29 33.10 4.07
N ALA A 62 11.41 34.43 4.16
CA ALA A 62 12.67 35.10 4.46
C ALA A 62 13.10 34.88 5.93
N ALA A 63 12.17 34.87 6.85
CA ALA A 63 12.44 34.59 8.26
C ALA A 63 12.84 33.11 8.45
N VAL A 64 12.16 32.18 7.78
CA VAL A 64 12.53 30.75 7.77
C VAL A 64 13.96 30.56 7.26
N ALA A 65 14.30 31.15 6.10
CA ALA A 65 15.66 31.06 5.54
C ALA A 65 16.73 31.64 6.47
N ALA A 66 16.44 32.76 7.13
CA ALA A 66 17.37 33.37 8.10
C ALA A 66 17.60 32.48 9.32
N ASN A 67 16.56 31.84 9.85
CA ASN A 67 16.66 30.91 10.96
C ASN A 67 17.42 29.64 10.59
N ILE A 68 17.18 29.09 9.40
CA ILE A 68 17.95 27.94 8.90
C ILE A 68 19.44 28.30 8.83
N ALA A 69 19.81 29.45 8.25
CA ALA A 69 21.21 29.88 8.17
C ALA A 69 21.85 30.11 9.56
N ALA A 70 21.07 30.62 10.54
CA ALA A 70 21.53 30.75 11.91
C ALA A 70 21.78 29.38 12.58
N GLY A 71 20.88 28.41 12.35
CA GLY A 71 21.02 27.03 12.79
C GLY A 71 22.27 26.36 12.20
N GLU A 72 22.49 26.48 10.88
CA GLU A 72 23.67 25.96 10.21
C GLU A 72 24.98 26.52 10.84
N ALA A 73 25.05 27.83 11.01
CA ALA A 73 26.23 28.47 11.60
C ALA A 73 26.48 28.01 13.05
N ARG A 74 25.42 27.78 13.83
CA ARG A 74 25.52 27.27 15.20
C ARG A 74 26.05 25.82 15.24
N LEU A 75 25.54 24.95 14.34
CA LEU A 75 25.97 23.56 14.23
C LEU A 75 27.41 23.44 13.74
N GLU A 76 27.80 24.23 12.74
CA GLU A 76 29.16 24.28 12.24
C GLU A 76 30.17 24.71 13.32
N ALA A 77 29.78 25.65 14.21
CA ALA A 77 30.60 26.05 15.34
C ALA A 77 30.83 24.91 16.36
N GLN A 78 29.92 23.91 16.38
CA GLN A 78 30.06 22.68 17.16
C GLN A 78 30.74 21.54 16.39
N GLY A 79 31.16 21.78 15.14
CA GLY A 79 31.77 20.77 14.28
C GLY A 79 30.81 19.82 13.59
N ILE A 80 29.50 20.13 13.64
CA ILE A 80 28.45 19.36 12.96
C ILE A 80 28.10 20.05 11.65
N LYS A 81 28.25 19.31 10.55
CA LYS A 81 27.85 19.77 9.22
C LYS A 81 26.53 19.12 8.83
N PRO A 82 25.39 19.84 8.89
CA PRO A 82 24.12 19.28 8.48
C PRO A 82 24.10 19.02 6.97
N LEU A 83 23.46 17.93 6.55
CA LEU A 83 23.09 17.69 5.16
C LEU A 83 21.92 18.58 4.76
N CYS A 84 21.00 18.77 5.67
CA CYS A 84 19.88 19.72 5.56
C CYS A 84 19.33 20.06 6.94
N LEU A 85 18.61 21.19 6.98
CA LEU A 85 17.89 21.67 8.13
C LEU A 85 16.47 22.07 7.73
N ARG A 86 15.54 21.87 8.67
CA ARG A 86 14.20 22.47 8.68
C ARG A 86 14.07 23.30 9.95
N TRP A 87 13.12 24.23 9.93
CA TRP A 87 12.79 25.03 11.08
C TRP A 87 11.28 25.10 11.19
N ASP A 88 10.73 24.37 12.15
CA ASP A 88 9.30 24.16 12.31
C ASP A 88 8.96 23.85 13.77
N ASP A 89 7.71 24.08 14.18
CA ASP A 89 7.19 23.75 15.51
C ASP A 89 6.82 22.26 15.51
N THR A 90 7.65 21.43 16.16
CA THR A 90 7.55 19.97 16.13
C THR A 90 6.99 19.36 17.40
N ASP A 91 6.84 20.16 18.48
CA ASP A 91 6.27 19.71 19.76
C ASP A 91 4.94 20.42 20.11
N GLY A 92 4.55 21.42 19.30
CA GLY A 92 3.28 22.13 19.42
C GLY A 92 3.27 23.19 20.52
N ASP A 93 4.43 23.66 20.98
CA ASP A 93 4.55 24.69 22.01
C ASP A 93 4.46 26.12 21.46
N GLY A 94 4.53 26.28 20.12
CA GLY A 94 4.45 27.55 19.39
C GLY A 94 5.81 28.21 19.13
N GLU A 95 6.90 27.63 19.58
CA GLU A 95 8.27 27.95 19.21
C GLU A 95 8.76 26.93 18.16
N ALA A 96 9.64 27.33 17.25
CA ALA A 96 10.11 26.42 16.21
C ALA A 96 11.51 25.90 16.50
N GLU A 97 11.74 24.61 16.24
CA GLU A 97 12.98 23.89 16.43
C GLU A 97 13.75 23.75 15.10
N TRP A 98 15.06 23.48 15.21
CA TRP A 98 15.83 23.01 14.07
C TRP A 98 15.82 21.48 14.01
N VAL A 99 15.23 20.94 12.98
CA VAL A 99 15.27 19.51 12.65
C VAL A 99 16.29 19.29 11.56
N GLY A 100 17.23 18.36 11.73
CA GLY A 100 18.30 18.20 10.76
C GLY A 100 18.80 16.77 10.57
N LEU A 101 19.42 16.57 9.40
CA LEU A 101 20.15 15.35 9.06
C LEU A 101 21.63 15.65 8.95
N TYR A 102 22.47 14.71 9.39
CA TYR A 102 23.91 14.76 9.24
C TYR A 102 24.50 13.36 9.09
N LEU A 103 25.76 13.26 8.61
CA LEU A 103 26.48 12.00 8.63
C LEU A 103 27.25 11.87 9.94
N GLN A 104 26.92 10.85 10.71
CA GLN A 104 27.69 10.47 11.89
C GLN A 104 29.00 9.80 11.42
N PRO A 105 30.16 10.19 11.99
CA PRO A 105 31.42 9.55 11.66
C PRO A 105 31.40 8.06 12.01
N GLY A 106 31.82 7.22 11.06
CA GLY A 106 31.88 5.77 11.18
C GLY A 106 32.40 5.15 9.88
N GLU A 107 32.56 3.81 9.85
CA GLU A 107 32.95 3.07 8.64
C GLU A 107 31.95 1.90 8.43
N PRO A 108 30.95 2.06 7.55
CA PRO A 108 30.58 3.25 6.79
C PRO A 108 29.98 4.35 7.67
N PRO A 109 29.98 5.62 7.22
CA PRO A 109 29.25 6.67 7.90
C PRO A 109 27.75 6.38 7.81
N GLN A 110 27.00 6.74 8.85
CA GLN A 110 25.56 6.50 8.92
C GLN A 110 24.79 7.81 8.96
N LEU A 111 23.62 7.81 8.35
CA LEU A 111 22.68 8.92 8.45
C LEU A 111 22.19 9.02 9.90
N ALA A 112 22.19 10.23 10.43
CA ALA A 112 21.66 10.55 11.75
C ALA A 112 20.73 11.76 11.67
N ALA A 113 19.72 11.78 12.50
CA ALA A 113 18.74 12.85 12.61
C ALA A 113 18.70 13.41 14.02
N PHE A 114 18.43 14.70 14.13
CA PHE A 114 18.37 15.38 15.40
C PHE A 114 17.32 16.51 15.40
N ILE A 115 16.95 16.90 16.60
CA ILE A 115 16.22 18.14 16.87
C ILE A 115 17.05 18.99 17.82
N LEU A 116 17.11 20.28 17.54
CA LEU A 116 17.71 21.26 18.43
C LEU A 116 16.63 22.26 18.84
N ASP A 117 16.10 22.04 20.04
CA ASP A 117 15.11 22.89 20.67
C ASP A 117 15.81 23.82 21.67
N GLY A 118 15.80 25.12 21.37
CA GLY A 118 16.60 26.08 22.11
C GLY A 118 18.07 25.63 22.25
N ASP A 119 18.49 25.20 23.45
CA ASP A 119 19.80 24.62 23.75
C ASP A 119 19.78 23.10 23.94
N ALA A 120 18.57 22.49 23.94
CA ALA A 120 18.41 21.05 24.11
C ALA A 120 18.67 20.31 22.78
N TRP A 121 19.41 19.19 22.87
CA TRP A 121 19.69 18.32 21.74
C TRP A 121 18.95 17.00 21.91
N HIS A 122 18.17 16.61 20.91
CA HIS A 122 17.43 15.34 20.88
C HIS A 122 17.88 14.53 19.66
N ASP A 123 18.40 13.34 19.91
CA ASP A 123 18.69 12.39 18.83
C ASP A 123 17.39 11.69 18.41
N LEU A 124 17.08 11.70 17.12
CA LEU A 124 16.04 10.86 16.56
C LEU A 124 16.65 9.49 16.26
N ARG A 125 16.21 8.46 16.98
CA ARG A 125 16.83 7.15 16.93
C ARG A 125 15.92 6.12 16.27
N PRO A 126 16.43 5.35 15.29
CA PRO A 126 15.78 4.15 14.81
C PRO A 126 15.71 3.09 15.92
N LEU A 127 15.01 1.98 15.70
CA LEU A 127 15.03 0.84 16.62
C LEU A 127 16.44 0.25 16.71
N GLU A 128 16.80 -0.30 17.88
CA GLU A 128 18.17 -0.81 18.12
C GLU A 128 18.56 -2.01 17.22
N ASP A 129 17.55 -2.75 16.71
CA ASP A 129 17.73 -3.93 15.87
C ASP A 129 17.52 -3.68 14.39
N GLU A 130 17.27 -2.43 13.97
CA GLU A 130 17.17 -2.08 12.56
C GLU A 130 18.54 -2.20 11.87
N LYS A 131 18.55 -3.00 10.78
CA LYS A 131 19.77 -3.34 10.04
C LYS A 131 20.48 -2.11 9.48
N TYR A 132 19.73 -1.13 9.01
CA TYR A 132 20.28 0.01 8.26
C TYR A 132 20.19 1.33 9.03
N GLY A 133 19.63 1.35 10.23
CA GLY A 133 19.34 2.57 10.97
C GLY A 133 18.51 3.55 10.13
N LEU A 134 18.85 4.84 10.17
CA LEU A 134 18.17 5.84 9.34
C LEU A 134 18.59 5.80 7.86
N GLY A 135 19.64 5.04 7.49
CA GLY A 135 20.13 4.90 6.14
C GLY A 135 21.66 4.95 6.05
N GLU A 136 22.19 4.44 4.93
CA GLU A 136 23.64 4.34 4.66
C GLU A 136 24.16 5.42 3.72
N TYR A 137 23.26 6.16 3.05
CA TYR A 137 23.62 7.17 2.05
C TYR A 137 23.31 8.58 2.53
N PRO A 138 24.16 9.57 2.17
CA PRO A 138 23.87 10.96 2.47
C PRO A 138 22.65 11.43 1.66
N THR A 139 21.55 11.67 2.32
CA THR A 139 20.35 12.22 1.72
C THR A 139 19.86 13.43 2.51
N CYS A 140 19.10 14.31 1.86
CA CYS A 140 18.38 15.41 2.50
C CYS A 140 16.88 15.24 2.24
N GLU A 141 16.38 14.07 2.54
CA GLU A 141 14.96 13.76 2.42
C GLU A 141 14.32 13.82 3.81
N LEU A 142 14.02 15.05 4.24
CA LEU A 142 13.46 15.39 5.54
C LEU A 142 12.22 16.27 5.35
N GLN A 143 11.11 15.89 5.96
CA GLN A 143 9.89 16.70 6.02
C GLN A 143 9.40 16.82 7.45
N VAL A 144 8.71 17.91 7.73
CA VAL A 144 7.97 18.14 8.98
C VAL A 144 6.56 18.52 8.56
N ARG A 145 5.59 17.69 8.84
CA ARG A 145 4.18 17.92 8.51
C ARG A 145 3.27 16.93 9.24
N ASP A 146 2.03 17.33 9.45
CA ASP A 146 0.97 16.44 9.94
C ASP A 146 0.66 15.38 8.87
N VAL A 147 0.88 14.10 9.19
CA VAL A 147 0.63 12.96 8.28
C VAL A 147 -0.41 12.00 8.83
N ASN A 148 -0.92 12.25 10.04
CA ASN A 148 -1.91 11.40 10.69
C ASN A 148 -3.20 12.15 11.03
N ALA A 149 -3.32 13.43 10.60
CA ALA A 149 -4.45 14.32 10.79
C ALA A 149 -4.79 14.61 12.26
N ASP A 150 -3.81 14.51 13.18
CA ASP A 150 -4.02 14.81 14.62
C ASP A 150 -3.81 16.28 14.98
N GLY A 151 -3.33 17.08 14.01
CA GLY A 151 -3.08 18.51 14.14
C GLY A 151 -1.69 18.85 14.67
N ARG A 152 -0.78 17.87 14.79
CA ARG A 152 0.63 18.06 15.12
C ARG A 152 1.48 17.64 13.94
N ALA A 153 2.68 18.15 13.86
CA ALA A 153 3.59 17.78 12.80
C ALA A 153 4.45 16.57 13.20
N GLU A 154 4.50 15.56 12.35
CA GLU A 154 5.46 14.49 12.43
C GLU A 154 6.75 14.86 11.69
N ILE A 155 7.84 14.21 12.09
CA ILE A 155 9.15 14.33 11.46
C ILE A 155 9.38 13.07 10.62
N LEU A 156 9.45 13.26 9.31
CA LEU A 156 9.64 12.17 8.35
C LEU A 156 11.07 12.20 7.84
N VAL A 157 11.77 11.10 8.04
CA VAL A 157 13.15 10.88 7.58
C VAL A 157 13.16 9.75 6.56
N TRP A 158 13.43 10.08 5.29
CA TRP A 158 13.70 9.07 4.28
C TRP A 158 15.18 8.76 4.22
N GLY A 159 15.49 7.49 4.30
CA GLY A 159 16.82 6.94 4.13
C GLY A 159 16.89 5.99 2.95
N HIS A 160 18.12 5.67 2.57
CA HIS A 160 18.39 4.67 1.56
C HIS A 160 19.47 3.72 2.05
N ALA A 161 19.27 2.43 1.76
CA ALA A 161 20.25 1.39 2.06
C ALA A 161 20.44 0.48 0.85
N GLU A 162 21.62 -0.14 0.74
CA GLU A 162 22.00 -0.94 -0.43
C GLU A 162 21.77 -0.16 -1.74
N ALA A 163 21.34 -0.82 -2.83
CA ALA A 163 21.18 -0.14 -4.13
C ALA A 163 19.76 0.40 -4.35
N SER A 164 18.74 -0.17 -3.70
CA SER A 164 17.32 0.08 -4.00
C SER A 164 16.43 0.21 -2.77
N ILE A 165 16.92 -0.15 -1.57
CA ILE A 165 16.09 -0.15 -0.36
C ILE A 165 15.79 1.29 0.06
N GLY A 166 14.50 1.64 0.08
CA GLY A 166 13.99 2.87 0.66
C GLY A 166 13.51 2.64 2.08
N LEU A 167 13.88 3.55 2.96
CA LEU A 167 13.52 3.55 4.37
C LEU A 167 12.70 4.80 4.67
N LEU A 168 11.69 4.67 5.53
CA LEU A 168 10.94 5.79 6.07
C LEU A 168 10.81 5.61 7.57
N HIS A 169 11.28 6.60 8.33
CA HIS A 169 11.07 6.72 9.77
C HIS A 169 10.18 7.91 10.04
N ILE A 170 9.15 7.70 10.85
CA ILE A 170 8.20 8.74 11.29
C ILE A 170 8.37 8.91 12.79
N PHE A 171 8.74 10.11 13.22
CA PHE A 171 8.90 10.45 14.62
C PHE A 171 7.83 11.44 15.05
N ILE A 172 7.41 11.34 16.31
CA ILE A 172 6.43 12.22 16.94
C ILE A 172 6.96 12.76 18.27
N TRP A 173 6.40 13.88 18.70
CA TRP A 173 6.50 14.34 20.07
C TRP A 173 5.39 13.70 20.92
N ASP A 174 5.74 12.87 21.90
CA ASP A 174 4.78 12.17 22.75
C ASP A 174 4.30 13.00 23.98
N GLY A 175 4.79 14.24 24.09
CA GLY A 175 4.55 15.15 25.21
C GLY A 175 5.67 15.19 26.24
N GLU A 176 6.70 14.34 26.10
CA GLU A 176 7.88 14.28 26.97
C GLU A 176 9.17 14.12 26.16
N SER A 177 9.13 13.40 25.06
CA SER A 177 10.28 13.12 24.19
C SER A 177 9.87 12.87 22.75
N TYR A 178 10.86 12.92 21.85
CA TYR A 178 10.67 12.49 20.47
C TYR A 178 10.83 10.97 20.37
N ALA A 179 9.78 10.31 19.92
CA ALA A 179 9.70 8.86 19.81
C ALA A 179 9.47 8.44 18.36
N LEU A 180 9.97 7.24 17.99
CA LEU A 180 9.67 6.62 16.71
C LEU A 180 8.21 6.15 16.72
N LEU A 181 7.37 6.70 15.84
CA LEU A 181 5.99 6.29 15.64
C LEU A 181 5.90 5.06 14.75
N ALA A 182 6.61 5.10 13.62
CA ALA A 182 6.56 4.03 12.62
C ALA A 182 7.86 3.95 11.83
N PHE A 183 8.16 2.75 11.33
CA PHE A 183 9.26 2.45 10.43
C PHE A 183 8.77 1.57 9.28
N PHE A 184 9.21 1.89 8.06
CA PHE A 184 8.88 1.15 6.85
C PHE A 184 10.13 0.96 5.98
N GLU A 185 10.23 -0.23 5.40
CA GLU A 185 11.34 -0.63 4.52
C GLU A 185 10.77 -1.33 3.30
N GLY A 186 11.16 -0.89 2.08
CA GLY A 186 10.76 -1.50 0.82
C GLY A 186 11.87 -1.44 -0.22
N ASP A 187 12.10 -2.53 -0.95
CA ASP A 187 13.16 -2.62 -1.97
C ASP A 187 12.84 -1.87 -3.27
N ALA A 188 11.59 -1.42 -3.43
CA ALA A 188 11.13 -0.49 -4.47
C ALA A 188 10.70 0.88 -3.89
N GLY A 189 11.05 1.15 -2.62
CA GLY A 189 10.81 2.42 -1.92
C GLY A 189 9.56 2.46 -1.07
N VAL A 190 9.31 3.62 -0.47
CA VAL A 190 8.12 3.92 0.36
C VAL A 190 7.51 5.22 -0.14
N ARG A 191 6.18 5.28 -0.23
CA ARG A 191 5.42 6.47 -0.62
C ARG A 191 4.40 6.85 0.45
N LEU A 192 4.10 8.14 0.54
CA LEU A 192 3.02 8.68 1.35
C LEU A 192 2.10 9.49 0.45
N GLU A 193 0.80 9.27 0.59
CA GLU A 193 -0.24 10.05 -0.09
C GLU A 193 -1.56 9.93 0.69
N ASP A 194 -2.32 11.00 0.77
CA ASP A 194 -3.71 10.98 1.24
C ASP A 194 -4.59 10.49 0.07
N ALA A 195 -4.76 9.17 -0.04
CA ALA A 195 -5.43 8.53 -1.17
C ALA A 195 -6.96 8.53 -1.04
N ASP A 196 -7.49 8.63 0.18
CA ASP A 196 -8.93 8.60 0.43
C ASP A 196 -9.53 9.96 0.86
N GLY A 197 -8.67 10.98 1.06
CA GLY A 197 -9.06 12.36 1.33
C GLY A 197 -9.49 12.61 2.76
N ASP A 198 -9.07 11.79 3.69
CA ASP A 198 -9.37 11.95 5.12
C ASP A 198 -8.36 12.83 5.86
N LEU A 199 -7.31 13.30 5.15
CA LEU A 199 -6.19 14.14 5.57
C LEU A 199 -5.06 13.37 6.30
N ALA A 200 -5.23 12.12 6.61
CA ALA A 200 -4.14 11.25 7.02
C ALA A 200 -3.51 10.60 5.77
N ASP A 201 -2.17 10.54 5.72
CA ASP A 201 -1.52 9.87 4.59
C ASP A 201 -1.57 8.35 4.74
N GLU A 202 -1.86 7.65 3.64
CA GLU A 202 -1.54 6.24 3.50
C GLU A 202 -0.07 6.05 3.21
N ILE A 203 0.49 4.96 3.76
CA ILE A 203 1.87 4.57 3.53
C ILE A 203 1.91 3.32 2.66
N SER A 204 2.38 3.47 1.43
CA SER A 204 2.61 2.37 0.49
C SER A 204 4.05 1.91 0.57
N VAL A 205 4.29 0.73 1.13
CA VAL A 205 5.58 0.05 1.13
C VAL A 205 5.68 -0.79 -0.14
N ARG A 206 6.71 -0.55 -0.94
CA ARG A 206 6.82 -1.07 -2.30
C ARG A 206 7.93 -2.10 -2.41
N TYR A 207 7.62 -3.23 -3.04
CA TYR A 207 8.53 -4.34 -3.25
C TYR A 207 8.62 -4.71 -4.73
N GLU A 208 9.82 -4.97 -5.23
CA GLU A 208 10.00 -5.46 -6.60
C GLU A 208 9.35 -6.84 -6.78
N ALA A 209 8.36 -6.91 -7.64
CA ALA A 209 7.70 -8.17 -8.04
C ALA A 209 8.21 -8.71 -9.38
N GLY A 210 9.29 -8.14 -9.90
CA GLY A 210 9.97 -8.49 -11.15
C GLY A 210 9.47 -7.70 -12.37
N ASP A 211 10.39 -7.42 -13.31
CA ASP A 211 10.13 -6.82 -14.64
C ASP A 211 9.13 -5.64 -14.63
N ASP A 212 9.47 -4.55 -13.97
CA ASP A 212 8.65 -3.34 -13.84
C ASP A 212 7.34 -3.51 -13.02
N LEU A 213 7.09 -4.67 -12.43
CA LEU A 213 5.97 -4.92 -11.54
C LEU A 213 6.38 -4.68 -10.09
N VAL A 214 5.53 -4.01 -9.35
CA VAL A 214 5.67 -3.74 -7.92
C VAL A 214 4.48 -4.30 -7.18
N TRP A 215 4.74 -4.97 -6.06
CA TRP A 215 3.72 -5.26 -5.06
C TRP A 215 3.80 -4.19 -3.97
N GLU A 216 2.66 -3.59 -3.64
CA GLU A 216 2.54 -2.56 -2.62
C GLU A 216 1.73 -3.07 -1.44
N ALA A 217 2.27 -2.92 -0.23
CA ALA A 217 1.54 -3.08 1.03
C ALA A 217 1.10 -1.69 1.51
N VAL A 218 -0.20 -1.46 1.60
CA VAL A 218 -0.78 -0.18 2.01
C VAL A 218 -1.11 -0.21 3.49
N HIS A 219 -0.62 0.78 4.21
CA HIS A 219 -0.86 0.98 5.63
C HIS A 219 -1.64 2.27 5.83
N THR A 220 -2.70 2.22 6.64
CA THR A 220 -3.53 3.38 6.98
C THR A 220 -3.43 3.70 8.47
N TRP A 221 -3.67 4.93 8.82
CA TRP A 221 -3.71 5.39 10.20
C TRP A 221 -5.03 4.99 10.87
N ASP A 222 -4.98 4.30 12.01
CA ASP A 222 -6.16 3.85 12.76
C ASP A 222 -6.52 4.77 13.95
N GLY A 223 -5.81 5.89 14.08
CA GLY A 223 -5.92 6.81 15.21
C GLY A 223 -4.87 6.58 16.29
N ALA A 224 -4.03 5.55 16.15
CA ALA A 224 -2.94 5.24 17.08
C ALA A 224 -1.69 4.69 16.39
N ASN A 225 -1.85 3.93 15.31
CA ASN A 225 -0.76 3.29 14.58
C ASN A 225 -1.08 3.19 13.09
N TYR A 226 -0.04 3.04 12.27
CA TYR A 226 -0.18 2.64 10.88
C TYR A 226 -0.32 1.11 10.79
N GLY A 227 -1.52 0.64 10.45
CA GLY A 227 -1.85 -0.76 10.25
C GLY A 227 -1.90 -1.16 8.79
N TRP A 228 -1.42 -2.36 8.45
CA TRP A 228 -1.62 -2.92 7.12
C TRP A 228 -3.12 -3.12 6.85
N THR A 229 -3.61 -2.60 5.71
CA THR A 229 -5.04 -2.64 5.36
C THR A 229 -5.31 -3.22 3.99
N TRP A 230 -4.40 -3.07 3.05
CA TRP A 230 -4.57 -3.51 1.68
C TRP A 230 -3.25 -3.85 1.04
N GLU A 231 -3.27 -4.62 -0.04
CA GLU A 231 -2.13 -4.86 -0.92
C GLU A 231 -2.57 -4.81 -2.37
N ARG A 232 -1.66 -4.36 -3.24
CA ARG A 232 -1.94 -4.29 -4.69
C ARG A 232 -0.68 -4.48 -5.51
N TYR A 233 -0.88 -4.92 -6.75
CA TYR A 233 0.14 -4.84 -7.77
C TYR A 233 0.01 -3.55 -8.56
N THR A 234 1.14 -2.95 -8.93
CA THR A 234 1.21 -1.72 -9.73
C THR A 234 2.49 -1.72 -10.56
N TRP A 235 2.68 -0.67 -11.37
CA TRP A 235 3.88 -0.51 -12.18
C TRP A 235 4.98 0.24 -11.43
N PHE A 236 6.24 -0.18 -11.64
CA PHE A 236 7.40 0.55 -11.12
C PHE A 236 7.52 1.92 -11.79
N TYR A 237 7.33 1.96 -13.12
CA TYR A 237 7.41 3.16 -13.93
C TYR A 237 6.03 3.46 -14.54
N LEU A 238 5.42 4.58 -14.14
CA LEU A 238 4.10 5.00 -14.65
C LEU A 238 4.16 5.72 -16.00
N ASP A 239 5.35 6.14 -16.44
CA ASP A 239 5.57 6.96 -17.64
C ASP A 239 6.02 6.15 -18.87
N ARG A 240 6.03 4.83 -18.78
CA ARG A 240 6.46 3.91 -19.85
C ARG A 240 5.30 3.06 -20.37
N PRO A 241 5.38 2.60 -21.63
CA PRO A 241 4.47 1.57 -22.11
C PRO A 241 4.61 0.30 -21.27
N HIS A 242 3.51 -0.19 -20.74
CA HIS A 242 3.48 -1.37 -19.90
C HIS A 242 3.51 -2.66 -20.73
N VAL A 243 4.13 -3.71 -20.21
CA VAL A 243 4.18 -5.02 -20.83
C VAL A 243 3.39 -6.00 -19.98
N TYR A 244 2.19 -6.37 -20.46
CA TYR A 244 1.33 -7.32 -19.78
C TYR A 244 1.90 -8.74 -19.88
N ARG A 245 2.29 -9.28 -18.73
CA ARG A 245 2.94 -10.61 -18.65
C ARG A 245 1.91 -11.72 -18.62
N THR A 246 2.28 -12.83 -19.25
CA THR A 246 1.44 -14.05 -19.33
C THR A 246 2.27 -15.32 -19.21
N ASP A 247 3.46 -15.23 -18.63
CA ASP A 247 4.40 -16.33 -18.45
C ASP A 247 4.01 -17.26 -17.28
N THR A 248 3.26 -16.74 -16.30
CA THR A 248 2.63 -17.53 -15.25
C THR A 248 1.11 -17.31 -15.20
N PRO A 249 0.33 -18.21 -14.58
CA PRO A 249 -1.09 -18.02 -14.37
C PRO A 249 -1.40 -16.73 -13.60
N GLU A 250 -0.64 -16.46 -12.52
CA GLU A 250 -0.79 -15.28 -11.68
C GLU A 250 -0.49 -14.01 -12.48
N HIS A 251 0.61 -14.00 -13.25
CA HIS A 251 0.95 -12.83 -14.07
C HIS A 251 -0.14 -12.50 -15.10
N ALA A 252 -0.81 -13.52 -15.68
CA ALA A 252 -1.92 -13.26 -16.59
C ALA A 252 -3.09 -12.56 -15.90
N VAL A 253 -3.42 -12.97 -14.67
CA VAL A 253 -4.49 -12.35 -13.87
C VAL A 253 -4.10 -10.93 -13.44
N ILE A 254 -2.88 -10.73 -12.91
CA ILE A 254 -2.36 -9.41 -12.54
C ILE A 254 -2.40 -8.47 -13.75
N SER A 255 -1.85 -8.91 -14.88
CA SER A 255 -1.81 -8.12 -16.12
C SER A 255 -3.18 -7.73 -16.64
N PHE A 256 -4.19 -8.60 -16.46
CA PHE A 256 -5.55 -8.30 -16.86
C PHE A 256 -6.11 -7.11 -16.06
N TYR A 257 -5.99 -7.13 -14.74
CA TYR A 257 -6.49 -6.04 -13.91
C TYR A 257 -5.69 -4.77 -14.05
N LEU A 258 -4.37 -4.85 -14.20
CA LEU A 258 -3.54 -3.69 -14.52
C LEU A 258 -3.93 -3.05 -15.86
N ALA A 259 -4.28 -3.87 -16.88
CA ALA A 259 -4.78 -3.33 -18.16
C ALA A 259 -6.16 -2.67 -18.02
N VAL A 260 -7.03 -3.19 -17.13
CA VAL A 260 -8.31 -2.52 -16.80
C VAL A 260 -8.06 -1.19 -16.09
N ASP A 261 -7.14 -1.16 -15.13
CA ASP A 261 -6.75 0.06 -14.39
C ASP A 261 -6.14 1.12 -15.30
N ASP A 262 -5.22 0.73 -16.19
CA ASP A 262 -4.62 1.57 -17.23
C ASP A 262 -5.65 2.08 -18.28
N ARG A 263 -6.90 1.61 -18.22
CA ARG A 263 -7.94 1.85 -19.23
C ARG A 263 -7.57 1.31 -20.61
N ASP A 264 -6.61 0.40 -20.69
CA ASP A 264 -6.29 -0.37 -21.90
C ASP A 264 -7.24 -1.58 -22.03
N LEU A 265 -8.53 -1.31 -22.19
CA LEU A 265 -9.55 -2.35 -22.33
C LEU A 265 -9.32 -3.28 -23.54
N PRO A 266 -8.80 -2.81 -24.70
CA PRO A 266 -8.37 -3.71 -25.78
C PRO A 266 -7.25 -4.66 -25.35
N GLY A 267 -6.25 -4.18 -24.60
CA GLY A 267 -5.19 -4.99 -24.02
C GLY A 267 -5.75 -6.03 -23.05
N ALA A 268 -6.60 -5.63 -22.11
CA ALA A 268 -7.28 -6.52 -21.18
C ALA A 268 -8.09 -7.60 -21.92
N TYR A 269 -8.87 -7.23 -22.94
CA TYR A 269 -9.60 -8.19 -23.77
C TYR A 269 -8.66 -9.18 -24.49
N GLY A 270 -7.49 -8.71 -24.93
CA GLY A 270 -6.46 -9.55 -25.54
C GLY A 270 -5.86 -10.61 -24.61
N LEU A 271 -6.01 -10.44 -23.28
CA LEU A 271 -5.59 -11.40 -22.26
C LEU A 271 -6.64 -12.49 -22.00
N LEU A 272 -7.87 -12.32 -22.49
CA LEU A 272 -8.89 -13.36 -22.42
C LEU A 272 -8.54 -14.50 -23.38
N GLY A 273 -8.93 -15.71 -23.03
CA GLY A 273 -8.77 -16.90 -23.85
C GLY A 273 -9.77 -16.96 -25.01
N PRO A 274 -9.51 -17.84 -26.00
CA PRO A 274 -10.33 -17.94 -27.19
C PRO A 274 -11.82 -18.26 -26.91
N GLU A 275 -12.11 -19.02 -25.87
CA GLU A 275 -13.50 -19.37 -25.50
C GLU A 275 -14.24 -18.14 -24.98
N SER A 276 -13.62 -17.37 -24.08
CA SER A 276 -14.18 -16.11 -23.56
C SER A 276 -14.39 -15.08 -24.66
N GLN A 277 -13.41 -14.90 -25.56
CA GLN A 277 -13.50 -13.98 -26.70
C GLN A 277 -14.60 -14.42 -27.71
N ALA A 278 -14.79 -15.72 -27.90
CA ALA A 278 -15.85 -16.22 -28.76
C ALA A 278 -17.24 -16.06 -28.13
N ALA A 279 -17.33 -16.10 -26.79
CA ALA A 279 -18.60 -15.94 -26.07
C ALA A 279 -19.09 -14.47 -26.08
N THR A 280 -18.19 -13.50 -25.99
CA THR A 280 -18.55 -12.07 -25.91
C THR A 280 -17.62 -11.25 -26.80
N PRO A 281 -18.16 -10.60 -27.87
CA PRO A 281 -17.39 -9.71 -28.74
C PRO A 281 -16.73 -8.54 -27.96
N ALA A 282 -15.58 -8.04 -28.44
CA ALA A 282 -14.80 -7.02 -27.74
C ALA A 282 -15.60 -5.76 -27.38
N ASP A 283 -16.38 -5.21 -28.30
CA ASP A 283 -17.18 -3.99 -28.09
C ASP A 283 -18.24 -4.19 -26.98
N GLU A 284 -18.86 -5.38 -26.94
CA GLU A 284 -19.85 -5.71 -25.93
C GLU A 284 -19.17 -5.90 -24.56
N TRP A 285 -18.05 -6.63 -24.53
CA TRP A 285 -17.28 -6.87 -23.33
C TRP A 285 -16.76 -5.57 -22.71
N MET A 286 -16.16 -4.67 -23.51
CA MET A 286 -15.64 -3.38 -23.03
C MET A 286 -16.74 -2.48 -22.45
N THR A 287 -17.99 -2.62 -22.92
CA THR A 287 -19.13 -1.87 -22.37
C THR A 287 -19.38 -2.20 -20.89
N GLY A 288 -19.01 -3.42 -20.44
CA GLY A 288 -19.10 -3.83 -19.04
C GLY A 288 -18.26 -2.99 -18.08
N PHE A 289 -17.22 -2.31 -18.58
CA PHE A 289 -16.33 -1.44 -17.81
C PHE A 289 -16.62 0.06 -17.99
N ALA A 290 -17.79 0.42 -18.52
CA ALA A 290 -18.13 1.81 -18.82
C ALA A 290 -18.16 2.71 -17.57
N THR A 291 -18.51 2.16 -16.42
CA THR A 291 -18.55 2.86 -15.12
C THR A 291 -17.29 2.70 -14.30
N THR A 292 -16.46 1.70 -14.59
CA THR A 292 -15.24 1.41 -13.84
C THR A 292 -14.22 2.51 -14.07
N VAL A 293 -13.74 3.14 -13.01
CA VAL A 293 -12.74 4.23 -13.05
C VAL A 293 -11.36 3.73 -12.66
N ALA A 294 -11.27 2.68 -11.83
CA ALA A 294 -10.02 2.01 -11.45
C ALA A 294 -10.28 0.56 -11.04
N ALA A 295 -9.24 -0.25 -11.05
CA ALA A 295 -9.26 -1.64 -10.60
C ALA A 295 -7.91 -2.01 -9.96
N GLU A 296 -7.88 -2.21 -8.66
CA GLU A 296 -6.71 -2.68 -7.94
C GLU A 296 -6.76 -4.20 -7.79
N VAL A 297 -5.66 -4.88 -8.03
CA VAL A 297 -5.54 -6.33 -7.83
C VAL A 297 -4.49 -6.61 -6.77
N GLY A 298 -4.88 -7.37 -5.74
CA GLY A 298 -4.02 -7.85 -4.66
C GLY A 298 -4.20 -9.35 -4.42
N ALA A 299 -3.41 -9.92 -3.51
CA ALA A 299 -3.51 -11.31 -3.03
C ALA A 299 -3.73 -12.35 -4.14
N VAL A 300 -2.90 -12.34 -5.18
CA VAL A 300 -3.04 -13.27 -6.33
C VAL A 300 -2.28 -14.56 -6.07
N HIS A 301 -2.99 -15.71 -6.11
CA HIS A 301 -2.41 -17.02 -5.82
C HIS A 301 -2.93 -18.12 -6.75
N GLU A 302 -2.05 -18.97 -7.27
CA GLU A 302 -2.44 -20.21 -7.92
C GLU A 302 -2.93 -21.23 -6.88
N LEU A 303 -4.20 -21.65 -6.96
CA LEU A 303 -4.79 -22.66 -6.08
C LEU A 303 -4.45 -24.09 -6.52
N GLY A 304 -4.24 -24.28 -7.82
CA GLY A 304 -3.92 -25.57 -8.37
C GLY A 304 -3.80 -25.57 -9.87
N ARG A 305 -3.15 -26.62 -10.43
CA ARG A 305 -2.87 -26.76 -11.85
C ARG A 305 -3.12 -28.20 -12.31
N SER A 306 -3.69 -28.32 -13.48
CA SER A 306 -3.91 -29.62 -14.15
C SER A 306 -3.59 -29.49 -15.64
N GLY A 307 -2.42 -29.98 -16.04
CA GLY A 307 -1.92 -29.85 -17.41
C GLY A 307 -1.72 -28.40 -17.81
N ASP A 308 -2.39 -27.98 -18.86
CA ASP A 308 -2.35 -26.63 -19.41
C ASP A 308 -3.44 -25.70 -18.82
N THR A 309 -4.07 -26.08 -17.73
CA THR A 309 -5.10 -25.29 -17.04
C THR A 309 -4.70 -25.07 -15.58
N ALA A 310 -4.89 -23.86 -15.07
CA ALA A 310 -4.71 -23.52 -13.66
C ALA A 310 -5.91 -22.74 -13.10
N THR A 311 -6.09 -22.82 -11.79
CA THR A 311 -7.05 -22.02 -11.04
C THR A 311 -6.28 -20.97 -10.23
N VAL A 312 -6.61 -19.70 -10.39
CA VAL A 312 -5.98 -18.56 -9.70
C VAL A 312 -7.07 -17.79 -8.96
N ILE A 313 -6.86 -17.54 -7.67
CA ILE A 313 -7.69 -16.62 -6.91
C ILE A 313 -7.00 -15.26 -6.82
N ALA A 314 -7.79 -14.19 -6.90
CA ALA A 314 -7.33 -12.83 -6.72
C ALA A 314 -8.32 -12.04 -5.88
N GLN A 315 -7.84 -11.16 -5.01
CA GLN A 315 -8.66 -10.10 -4.44
C GLN A 315 -8.60 -8.89 -5.36
N VAL A 316 -9.77 -8.33 -5.66
CA VAL A 316 -9.91 -7.20 -6.57
C VAL A 316 -10.78 -6.13 -5.92
N ARG A 317 -10.26 -4.90 -5.88
CA ARG A 317 -11.02 -3.73 -5.50
C ARG A 317 -11.34 -2.94 -6.77
N ALA A 318 -12.61 -2.93 -7.17
CA ALA A 318 -13.07 -2.18 -8.33
C ALA A 318 -13.76 -0.89 -7.87
N TYR A 319 -13.50 0.20 -8.58
CA TYR A 319 -14.09 1.50 -8.34
C TYR A 319 -14.98 1.87 -9.52
N ASP A 320 -16.27 2.03 -9.28
CA ASP A 320 -17.28 2.38 -10.30
C ASP A 320 -17.88 3.75 -10.03
N ASN A 321 -17.93 4.61 -11.04
CA ASN A 321 -18.66 5.87 -10.97
C ASN A 321 -20.13 5.62 -11.30
N LEU A 322 -20.97 5.65 -10.28
CA LEU A 322 -22.41 5.47 -10.37
C LEU A 322 -23.11 6.78 -10.01
N ASP A 323 -23.67 7.46 -11.03
CA ASP A 323 -24.41 8.72 -10.85
C ASP A 323 -23.59 9.84 -10.15
N GLY A 324 -22.28 9.90 -10.40
CA GLY A 324 -21.36 10.90 -9.84
C GLY A 324 -20.83 10.56 -8.44
N ARG A 325 -21.11 9.37 -7.95
CA ARG A 325 -20.50 8.81 -6.75
C ARG A 325 -19.58 7.66 -7.12
N VAL A 326 -18.43 7.57 -6.50
CA VAL A 326 -17.53 6.43 -6.67
C VAL A 326 -17.88 5.37 -5.63
N ILE A 327 -18.19 4.18 -6.10
CA ILE A 327 -18.46 3.02 -5.27
C ILE A 327 -17.28 2.05 -5.42
N ALA A 328 -16.62 1.78 -4.32
CA ALA A 328 -15.63 0.71 -4.25
C ALA A 328 -16.34 -0.61 -3.89
N THR A 329 -15.97 -1.66 -4.59
CA THR A 329 -16.45 -3.02 -4.31
C THR A 329 -15.26 -3.95 -4.22
N LEU A 330 -15.15 -4.70 -3.12
CA LEU A 330 -14.11 -5.71 -2.91
C LEU A 330 -14.67 -7.08 -3.33
N TRP A 331 -13.89 -7.78 -4.14
CA TRP A 331 -14.24 -9.08 -4.69
C TRP A 331 -13.16 -10.13 -4.40
N ASP A 332 -13.57 -11.35 -4.08
CA ASP A 332 -12.78 -12.54 -4.36
C ASP A 332 -13.14 -13.04 -5.76
N VAL A 333 -12.12 -13.22 -6.60
CA VAL A 333 -12.31 -13.66 -7.99
C VAL A 333 -11.49 -14.92 -8.23
N GLU A 334 -12.17 -16.04 -8.54
CA GLU A 334 -11.52 -17.27 -8.93
C GLU A 334 -11.51 -17.38 -10.46
N TRP A 335 -10.32 -17.34 -11.04
CA TRP A 335 -10.08 -17.48 -12.46
C TRP A 335 -9.69 -18.90 -12.85
N THR A 336 -10.31 -19.43 -13.89
CA THR A 336 -9.74 -20.51 -14.69
C THR A 336 -8.89 -19.90 -15.79
N VAL A 337 -7.61 -20.26 -15.86
CA VAL A 337 -6.67 -19.78 -16.86
C VAL A 337 -6.09 -20.96 -17.64
N ALA A 338 -5.86 -20.79 -18.94
CA ALA A 338 -5.34 -21.83 -19.82
C ALA A 338 -4.05 -21.41 -20.51
N LEU A 339 -3.09 -22.33 -20.64
CA LEU A 339 -1.85 -22.12 -21.36
C LEU A 339 -2.10 -22.27 -22.87
N THR A 340 -1.76 -21.23 -23.60
CA THR A 340 -1.82 -21.17 -25.07
C THR A 340 -0.42 -21.02 -25.66
N ALA A 341 -0.29 -21.03 -26.99
CA ALA A 341 0.98 -20.72 -27.64
C ALA A 341 1.50 -19.29 -27.35
N GLY A 342 0.61 -18.37 -26.93
CA GLY A 342 0.93 -16.99 -26.58
C GLY A 342 1.01 -16.70 -25.08
N GLY A 343 1.18 -17.75 -24.24
CA GLY A 343 1.19 -17.65 -22.79
C GLY A 343 -0.17 -17.97 -22.15
N TRP A 344 -0.28 -17.73 -20.84
CA TRP A 344 -1.52 -17.95 -20.08
C TRP A 344 -2.61 -16.96 -20.46
N ARG A 345 -3.87 -17.42 -20.51
CA ARG A 345 -5.05 -16.64 -20.89
C ARG A 345 -6.22 -16.97 -19.97
N LEU A 346 -7.05 -15.96 -19.68
CA LEU A 346 -8.18 -16.04 -18.78
C LEU A 346 -9.41 -16.60 -19.52
N GLU A 347 -9.92 -17.76 -19.08
CA GLU A 347 -11.05 -18.43 -19.75
C GLU A 347 -12.39 -18.18 -19.09
N SER A 348 -12.46 -18.23 -17.76
CA SER A 348 -13.69 -17.96 -17.02
C SER A 348 -13.39 -17.50 -15.60
N ALA A 349 -14.31 -16.74 -15.00
CA ALA A 349 -14.21 -16.32 -13.63
C ALA A 349 -15.51 -16.59 -12.87
N THR A 350 -15.38 -16.85 -11.57
CA THR A 350 -16.46 -16.73 -10.59
C THR A 350 -16.09 -15.63 -9.60
N THR A 351 -17.09 -14.85 -9.16
CA THR A 351 -16.86 -13.69 -8.30
C THR A 351 -17.75 -13.75 -7.07
N ASP A 352 -17.17 -13.50 -5.90
CA ASP A 352 -17.88 -13.32 -4.64
C ASP A 352 -17.65 -11.89 -4.13
N GLU A 353 -18.73 -11.10 -3.97
CA GLU A 353 -18.67 -9.77 -3.38
C GLU A 353 -18.42 -9.89 -1.88
N LEU A 354 -17.30 -9.32 -1.39
CA LEU A 354 -16.93 -9.35 0.02
C LEU A 354 -17.42 -8.11 0.76
N ASP A 355 -17.30 -6.93 0.12
CA ASP A 355 -17.67 -5.66 0.71
C ASP A 355 -17.96 -4.60 -0.36
N ARG A 356 -18.72 -3.54 0.03
CA ARG A 356 -19.06 -2.42 -0.85
C ARG A 356 -19.28 -1.15 -0.04
N TRP A 357 -18.64 -0.04 -0.46
CA TRP A 357 -18.76 1.25 0.20
C TRP A 357 -18.66 2.41 -0.78
N GLU A 358 -19.12 3.60 -0.37
CA GLU A 358 -18.86 4.84 -1.11
C GLU A 358 -17.41 5.29 -0.78
N ALA A 359 -16.61 5.41 -1.82
CA ALA A 359 -15.20 5.77 -1.71
C ALA A 359 -14.96 7.21 -2.17
N VAL A 360 -13.99 7.87 -1.56
CA VAL A 360 -13.37 9.06 -2.13
C VAL A 360 -12.28 8.55 -3.07
N TYR A 361 -12.34 8.91 -4.33
CA TYR A 361 -11.35 8.50 -5.33
C TYR A 361 -10.90 9.74 -6.09
N TYR A 362 -9.61 9.99 -6.06
CA TYR A 362 -8.96 11.05 -6.84
C TYR A 362 -8.23 10.39 -8.02
N PRO A 363 -8.69 10.60 -9.28
CA PRO A 363 -8.08 10.02 -10.48
C PRO A 363 -6.71 10.60 -10.81
#